data_d66d18c7d31a5d74ed869f8be987b191
#
_entry.id   d66d18c7d31a5d74ed869f8be987b191
#
_cell.length_a   1.000
_cell.length_b   1.000
_cell.length_c   1.000
_cell.angle_alpha   90.00
_cell.angle_beta   90.00
_cell.angle_gamma   90.00
#
_symmetry.space_group_name_H-M   'P 1'
#
loop_
_entity.id
_entity.type
_entity.pdbx_description
1 polymer ?
#
loop_
_entity_poly.entity_id
_entity_poly.type
_entity_poly.pdbx_seq_one_letter_code
_entity_poly.pdbx_strand_id
1 'polypeptide(L)'
;MPEDHVTATRLGLVATDRGYELPVYPFVAPPELRGDAKRRYPVAIVGGGLTGLTLACDLALRGIPAVLLDDDNSVGVRGAASRGICYAQKSLEIFARLGVYERIAAKGVQWSVGRTFAGDDEVYSFDLQHSRAHDRSCQPAFINLQQFYVEWFLVDRIAELGEVDVRWHSRVERVEQSADAVTLQVATPGGRYALEAQWVIDCSGCHSVLRAQLGVPVHGNRMLDRWCISDVRFRTTPPAERWTWIEAPFNDNRAVWQHRMADGVWRLDYQMAADEESEAIARPEVVRERLARQFGADVDIELVWVGPYAYKSECLERFRAGRVLFAGDAAHVMSPFGARGGNSGIQDADNLGWKLVLVLDGAADPTLLDSYDVERRAAAQDNLRITGRTTRFLSPPTAAERVMRDAVIALAREHGFARGFVNTGRLSAPSTYRDSPLNVSPEGGRAVQNVAFDAAPGGAATLVDLVAEADHAVLCLVDATIADERWQSLQRLAQRHPLRCVRIARDPVEREAVILDRAGRLREQLQLPVGGAALLRPDLYLAGVVPVDDTAIEAALCRMFSGGRG
;
A
#
# COMPACT_ATOMS: atom_id res chain seq x y z
N MET A 1 -20.58 -12.41 -23.67
CA MET A 1 -21.67 -12.82 -22.80
C MET A 1 -21.09 -13.01 -21.40
N PRO A 2 -21.38 -12.17 -20.42
CA PRO A 2 -20.78 -12.24 -19.07
C PRO A 2 -21.70 -12.98 -18.10
N GLU A 3 -21.92 -14.30 -18.29
CA GLU A 3 -22.83 -15.07 -17.41
C GLU A 3 -22.11 -16.02 -16.44
N ASP A 4 -20.77 -16.03 -16.39
CA ASP A 4 -20.01 -17.01 -15.57
C ASP A 4 -19.17 -16.36 -14.44
N HIS A 5 -19.37 -15.08 -14.12
CA HIS A 5 -18.73 -14.48 -12.96
C HIS A 5 -19.55 -14.78 -11.70
N VAL A 6 -19.08 -15.74 -10.93
CA VAL A 6 -19.69 -16.11 -9.65
C VAL A 6 -19.17 -15.17 -8.56
N THR A 7 -19.51 -13.90 -8.66
CA THR A 7 -19.26 -12.97 -7.54
C THR A 7 -20.26 -13.29 -6.43
N ALA A 8 -19.78 -13.79 -5.30
CA ALA A 8 -20.63 -14.13 -4.16
C ALA A 8 -21.35 -12.86 -3.67
N THR A 9 -22.67 -12.82 -3.89
CA THR A 9 -23.51 -11.76 -3.37
C THR A 9 -23.46 -11.79 -1.84
N ARG A 10 -23.22 -10.63 -1.21
CA ARG A 10 -23.19 -10.49 0.24
C ARG A 10 -24.44 -11.07 0.90
N LEU A 11 -24.27 -11.96 1.90
CA LEU A 11 -25.39 -12.54 2.67
C LEU A 11 -26.01 -11.55 3.67
N GLY A 12 -25.28 -10.51 4.06
CA GLY A 12 -25.70 -9.53 5.06
C GLY A 12 -24.53 -9.02 5.90
N LEU A 13 -24.85 -8.31 6.97
CA LEU A 13 -23.89 -7.92 8.01
C LEU A 13 -24.06 -8.86 9.20
N VAL A 14 -22.94 -9.30 9.76
CA VAL A 14 -22.91 -10.09 10.98
C VAL A 14 -22.16 -9.30 12.05
N ALA A 15 -22.77 -9.15 13.22
CA ALA A 15 -22.12 -8.58 14.39
C ALA A 15 -20.94 -9.50 14.77
N THR A 16 -19.76 -8.91 14.88
CA THR A 16 -18.59 -9.60 15.40
C THR A 16 -18.59 -9.53 16.93
N ASP A 17 -17.94 -10.49 17.61
CA ASP A 17 -17.69 -10.45 19.07
C ASP A 17 -16.94 -9.18 19.51
N ARG A 18 -16.63 -8.29 18.58
CA ARG A 18 -15.77 -7.11 18.71
C ARG A 18 -16.47 -5.80 18.44
N GLY A 19 -17.80 -5.80 18.44
CA GLY A 19 -18.63 -4.60 18.32
C GLY A 19 -18.64 -3.95 16.92
N TYR A 20 -18.19 -4.67 15.88
CA TYR A 20 -18.33 -4.26 14.48
C TYR A 20 -19.29 -5.17 13.73
N GLU A 21 -19.99 -4.61 12.74
CA GLU A 21 -20.78 -5.38 11.79
C GLU A 21 -20.01 -5.48 10.48
N LEU A 22 -19.59 -6.70 10.11
CA LEU A 22 -18.83 -6.96 8.90
C LEU A 22 -19.64 -7.74 7.87
N PRO A 23 -19.41 -7.53 6.56
CA PRO A 23 -20.05 -8.28 5.52
C PRO A 23 -19.60 -9.76 5.58
N VAL A 24 -20.53 -10.68 5.34
CA VAL A 24 -20.23 -12.09 5.20
C VAL A 24 -20.62 -12.56 3.82
N TYR A 25 -19.75 -13.33 3.20
CA TYR A 25 -19.89 -13.85 1.86
C TYR A 25 -20.07 -15.37 1.90
N PRO A 26 -21.02 -15.92 1.11
CA PRO A 26 -21.25 -17.36 1.09
C PRO A 26 -20.15 -18.07 0.30
N PHE A 27 -19.99 -19.35 0.57
CA PHE A 27 -19.34 -20.24 -0.37
C PHE A 27 -20.24 -20.44 -1.60
N VAL A 28 -19.67 -20.21 -2.77
CA VAL A 28 -20.32 -20.52 -4.06
C VAL A 28 -19.47 -21.55 -4.79
N ALA A 29 -20.07 -22.69 -5.16
CA ALA A 29 -19.35 -23.77 -5.83
C ALA A 29 -18.85 -23.30 -7.21
N PRO A 30 -17.52 -23.25 -7.43
CA PRO A 30 -16.97 -22.81 -8.70
C PRO A 30 -17.20 -23.84 -9.82
N PRO A 31 -17.10 -23.43 -11.10
CA PRO A 31 -17.30 -24.33 -12.24
C PRO A 31 -16.44 -25.59 -12.21
N GLU A 32 -15.19 -25.45 -11.75
CA GLU A 32 -14.22 -26.55 -11.66
C GLU A 32 -14.67 -27.69 -10.71
N LEU A 33 -15.43 -27.37 -9.66
CA LEU A 33 -16.05 -28.39 -8.78
C LEU A 33 -17.20 -29.13 -9.44
N ARG A 34 -17.85 -28.54 -10.42
CA ARG A 34 -18.97 -29.11 -11.15
C ARG A 34 -18.54 -30.02 -12.30
N GLY A 35 -17.22 -30.07 -12.57
CA GLY A 35 -16.67 -30.85 -13.68
C GLY A 35 -16.75 -30.11 -15.02
N ASP A 36 -17.06 -28.82 -15.01
CA ASP A 36 -17.06 -27.97 -16.18
C ASP A 36 -15.64 -27.83 -16.74
N ALA A 37 -15.52 -27.43 -18.01
CA ALA A 37 -14.23 -27.39 -18.71
C ALA A 37 -13.18 -26.59 -17.93
N LYS A 38 -11.95 -27.09 -17.90
CA LYS A 38 -10.82 -26.40 -17.26
C LYS A 38 -10.64 -25.00 -17.86
N ARG A 39 -10.95 -23.99 -17.04
CA ARG A 39 -10.70 -22.59 -17.40
C ARG A 39 -9.29 -22.22 -16.98
N ARG A 40 -8.54 -21.58 -17.87
CA ARG A 40 -7.25 -20.99 -17.54
C ARG A 40 -7.41 -19.48 -17.35
N TYR A 41 -7.07 -18.99 -16.16
CA TYR A 41 -7.15 -17.58 -15.84
C TYR A 41 -5.87 -16.84 -16.25
N PRO A 42 -5.94 -15.60 -16.74
CA PRO A 42 -4.74 -14.77 -16.92
C PRO A 42 -3.98 -14.60 -15.60
N VAL A 43 -4.70 -14.29 -14.51
CA VAL A 43 -4.13 -14.08 -13.18
C VAL A 43 -4.96 -14.77 -12.11
N ALA A 44 -4.30 -15.47 -11.19
CA ALA A 44 -4.87 -15.89 -9.93
C ALA A 44 -4.19 -15.16 -8.77
N ILE A 45 -4.99 -14.57 -7.88
CA ILE A 45 -4.54 -13.88 -6.68
C ILE A 45 -4.88 -14.76 -5.48
N VAL A 46 -3.90 -15.04 -4.62
CA VAL A 46 -4.09 -15.86 -3.41
C VAL A 46 -4.04 -14.95 -2.19
N GLY A 47 -5.17 -14.81 -1.50
CA GLY A 47 -5.37 -13.95 -0.34
C GLY A 47 -6.15 -12.68 -0.66
N GLY A 48 -7.32 -12.53 -0.01
CA GLY A 48 -8.25 -11.41 -0.10
C GLY A 48 -8.03 -10.33 0.97
N GLY A 49 -6.80 -10.15 1.44
CA GLY A 49 -6.42 -9.02 2.30
C GLY A 49 -6.16 -7.75 1.51
N LEU A 50 -5.74 -6.70 2.21
CA LEU A 50 -5.52 -5.36 1.65
C LEU A 50 -4.73 -5.33 0.33
N THR A 51 -3.62 -6.08 0.24
CA THR A 51 -2.76 -6.15 -0.95
C THR A 51 -3.46 -6.86 -2.11
N GLY A 52 -4.04 -8.05 -1.86
CA GLY A 52 -4.70 -8.84 -2.89
C GLY A 52 -5.93 -8.15 -3.45
N LEU A 53 -6.75 -7.53 -2.59
CA LEU A 53 -7.92 -6.75 -3.02
C LEU A 53 -7.52 -5.48 -3.78
N THR A 54 -6.42 -4.81 -3.39
CA THR A 54 -5.90 -3.66 -4.14
C THR A 54 -5.49 -4.08 -5.56
N LEU A 55 -4.76 -5.19 -5.70
CA LEU A 55 -4.36 -5.71 -7.01
C LEU A 55 -5.57 -6.18 -7.83
N ALA A 56 -6.52 -6.90 -7.20
CA ALA A 56 -7.74 -7.36 -7.87
C ALA A 56 -8.55 -6.17 -8.41
N CYS A 57 -8.70 -5.12 -7.62
CA CYS A 57 -9.37 -3.89 -8.03
C CYS A 57 -8.64 -3.19 -9.19
N ASP A 58 -7.30 -3.15 -9.16
CA ASP A 58 -6.50 -2.56 -10.24
C ASP A 58 -6.62 -3.35 -11.55
N LEU A 59 -6.56 -4.68 -11.49
CA LEU A 59 -6.75 -5.54 -12.65
C LEU A 59 -8.18 -5.43 -13.21
N ALA A 60 -9.19 -5.40 -12.34
CA ALA A 60 -10.58 -5.20 -12.75
C ALA A 60 -10.79 -3.85 -13.46
N LEU A 61 -10.21 -2.78 -12.92
CA LEU A 61 -10.28 -1.44 -13.52
C LEU A 61 -9.67 -1.41 -14.94
N ARG A 62 -8.64 -2.26 -15.17
CA ARG A 62 -7.97 -2.40 -16.48
C ARG A 62 -8.58 -3.47 -17.38
N GLY A 63 -9.74 -4.02 -17.02
CA GLY A 63 -10.44 -5.04 -17.82
C GLY A 63 -9.73 -6.40 -17.90
N ILE A 64 -8.84 -6.72 -16.96
CA ILE A 64 -8.11 -7.99 -16.92
C ILE A 64 -8.88 -9.01 -16.09
N PRO A 65 -9.40 -10.10 -16.69
CA PRO A 65 -10.07 -11.17 -15.95
C PRO A 65 -9.10 -11.85 -14.99
N ALA A 66 -9.51 -11.95 -13.73
CA ALA A 66 -8.72 -12.63 -12.70
C ALA A 66 -9.61 -13.44 -11.75
N VAL A 67 -9.00 -14.34 -11.00
CA VAL A 67 -9.63 -15.02 -9.88
C VAL A 67 -8.90 -14.69 -8.59
N LEU A 68 -9.63 -14.30 -7.55
CA LEU A 68 -9.10 -14.09 -6.20
C LEU A 68 -9.63 -15.20 -5.29
N LEU A 69 -8.72 -15.87 -4.58
CA LEU A 69 -9.00 -16.98 -3.68
C LEU A 69 -8.69 -16.56 -2.24
N ASP A 70 -9.68 -16.63 -1.36
CA ASP A 70 -9.48 -16.40 0.08
C ASP A 70 -10.05 -17.54 0.91
N ASP A 71 -9.37 -17.91 1.99
CA ASP A 71 -9.78 -18.99 2.88
C ASP A 71 -10.78 -18.54 3.97
N ASP A 72 -11.06 -17.25 4.07
CA ASP A 72 -12.07 -16.65 4.95
C ASP A 72 -13.40 -16.40 4.19
N ASN A 73 -14.38 -15.87 4.90
CA ASN A 73 -15.69 -15.52 4.36
C ASN A 73 -16.08 -14.05 4.62
N SER A 74 -15.13 -13.24 5.07
CA SER A 74 -15.35 -11.85 5.45
C SER A 74 -14.11 -11.01 5.19
N VAL A 75 -14.27 -9.69 5.26
CA VAL A 75 -13.15 -8.75 5.32
C VAL A 75 -12.64 -8.63 6.75
N GLY A 76 -11.38 -8.22 6.90
CA GLY A 76 -10.73 -8.15 8.19
C GLY A 76 -10.19 -9.52 8.61
N VAL A 77 -8.88 -9.65 8.63
CA VAL A 77 -8.19 -10.89 9.01
C VAL A 77 -8.76 -11.45 10.29
N ARG A 78 -9.12 -12.74 10.24
CA ARG A 78 -9.60 -13.62 11.33
C ARG A 78 -9.62 -12.91 12.69
N GLY A 79 -10.69 -12.20 12.92
CA GLY A 79 -10.88 -11.59 14.20
C GLY A 79 -10.87 -10.08 14.26
N ALA A 80 -11.14 -9.31 13.20
CA ALA A 80 -11.30 -7.84 13.19
C ALA A 80 -10.15 -7.02 13.83
N ALA A 81 -8.97 -7.63 13.98
CA ALA A 81 -7.77 -6.90 14.33
C ALA A 81 -7.35 -6.08 13.11
N SER A 82 -7.72 -4.81 13.07
CA SER A 82 -7.17 -3.88 12.10
C SER A 82 -5.68 -3.75 12.32
N ARG A 83 -4.87 -4.51 11.58
CA ARG A 83 -3.40 -4.40 11.64
C ARG A 83 -2.94 -3.10 11.00
N GLY A 84 -3.55 -2.72 9.87
CA GLY A 84 -3.32 -1.45 9.20
C GLY A 84 -4.41 -0.44 9.57
N ILE A 85 -4.01 0.73 10.04
CA ILE A 85 -4.94 1.80 10.41
C ILE A 85 -4.58 3.16 9.81
N CYS A 86 -3.34 3.35 9.37
CA CYS A 86 -2.87 4.65 8.86
C CYS A 86 -2.52 4.52 7.39
N TYR A 87 -3.25 5.18 6.53
CA TYR A 87 -3.01 5.21 5.07
C TYR A 87 -2.29 6.48 4.69
N ALA A 88 -1.10 6.31 4.12
CA ALA A 88 -0.24 7.41 3.67
C ALA A 88 -0.71 7.96 2.33
N GLN A 89 -0.36 9.21 2.05
CA GLN A 89 -0.74 9.96 0.84
C GLN A 89 -0.61 9.14 -0.45
N LYS A 90 0.52 8.44 -0.69
CA LYS A 90 0.68 7.59 -1.89
C LYS A 90 -0.37 6.49 -1.98
N SER A 91 -0.72 5.85 -0.86
CA SER A 91 -1.79 4.84 -0.85
C SER A 91 -3.16 5.46 -1.10
N LEU A 92 -3.40 6.68 -0.61
CA LEU A 92 -4.63 7.42 -0.86
C LEU A 92 -4.75 7.84 -2.33
N GLU A 93 -3.63 8.20 -2.98
CA GLU A 93 -3.56 8.46 -4.43
C GLU A 93 -3.88 7.19 -5.24
N ILE A 94 -3.36 6.03 -4.82
CA ILE A 94 -3.69 4.73 -5.42
C ILE A 94 -5.19 4.45 -5.28
N PHE A 95 -5.74 4.63 -4.09
CA PHE A 95 -7.18 4.45 -3.84
C PHE A 95 -8.06 5.45 -4.61
N ALA A 96 -7.57 6.66 -4.88
CA ALA A 96 -8.25 7.61 -5.76
C ALA A 96 -8.33 7.07 -7.19
N ARG A 97 -7.23 6.53 -7.74
CA ARG A 97 -7.20 5.90 -9.06
C ARG A 97 -8.14 4.68 -9.14
N LEU A 98 -8.25 3.90 -8.06
CA LEU A 98 -9.13 2.75 -7.96
C LEU A 98 -10.61 3.11 -7.74
N GLY A 99 -10.92 4.38 -7.44
CA GLY A 99 -12.28 4.88 -7.23
C GLY A 99 -12.88 4.57 -5.86
N VAL A 100 -12.03 4.30 -4.84
CA VAL A 100 -12.48 4.05 -3.45
C VAL A 100 -12.09 5.13 -2.46
N TYR A 101 -11.30 6.12 -2.87
CA TYR A 101 -10.79 7.18 -2.00
C TYR A 101 -11.90 7.98 -1.32
N GLU A 102 -12.96 8.36 -2.03
CA GLU A 102 -14.03 9.17 -1.48
C GLU A 102 -14.75 8.47 -0.31
N ARG A 103 -14.94 7.15 -0.40
CA ARG A 103 -15.50 6.33 0.69
C ARG A 103 -14.54 6.30 1.89
N ILE A 104 -13.22 6.19 1.63
CA ILE A 104 -12.18 6.22 2.66
C ILE A 104 -12.12 7.59 3.34
N ALA A 105 -12.15 8.68 2.57
CA ALA A 105 -12.09 10.04 3.08
C ALA A 105 -13.34 10.40 3.91
N ALA A 106 -14.52 9.96 3.48
CA ALA A 106 -15.78 10.21 4.18
C ALA A 106 -15.88 9.43 5.50
N LYS A 107 -15.31 8.23 5.59
CA LYS A 107 -15.37 7.37 6.78
C LYS A 107 -14.21 7.59 7.73
N GLY A 108 -13.02 7.85 7.21
CA GLY A 108 -11.76 7.90 7.95
C GLY A 108 -11.55 9.21 8.72
N VAL A 109 -10.51 9.22 9.53
CA VAL A 109 -10.09 10.38 10.31
C VAL A 109 -8.81 10.96 9.73
N GLN A 110 -8.87 12.17 9.20
CA GLN A 110 -7.68 12.90 8.77
C GLN A 110 -6.95 13.46 10.01
N TRP A 111 -5.63 13.42 9.96
CA TRP A 111 -4.78 14.01 10.98
C TRP A 111 -3.47 14.52 10.37
N SER A 112 -2.88 15.54 10.97
CA SER A 112 -1.60 16.11 10.53
C SER A 112 -0.60 16.27 11.66
N VAL A 113 -1.09 16.43 12.90
CA VAL A 113 -0.24 16.71 14.06
C VAL A 113 0.13 15.42 14.77
N GLY A 114 1.43 15.24 14.96
CA GLY A 114 1.97 14.18 15.82
C GLY A 114 2.77 14.77 16.97
N ARG A 115 2.57 14.23 18.18
CA ARG A 115 3.29 14.63 19.40
C ARG A 115 4.01 13.44 20.01
N THR A 116 5.18 13.68 20.55
CA THR A 116 6.00 12.68 21.22
C THR A 116 6.37 13.17 22.62
N PHE A 117 6.14 12.32 23.60
CA PHE A 117 6.36 12.59 25.02
C PHE A 117 7.43 11.64 25.59
N ALA A 118 8.20 12.15 26.56
CA ALA A 118 9.05 11.36 27.44
C ALA A 118 8.74 11.76 28.89
N GLY A 119 8.12 10.87 29.65
CA GLY A 119 7.40 11.26 30.84
C GLY A 119 6.22 12.16 30.47
N ASP A 120 6.07 13.28 31.18
CA ASP A 120 5.05 14.31 30.92
C ASP A 120 5.52 15.40 29.94
N ASP A 121 6.80 15.38 29.52
CA ASP A 121 7.39 16.40 28.66
C ASP A 121 7.18 16.09 27.17
N GLU A 122 6.68 17.06 26.40
CA GLU A 122 6.69 17.01 24.95
C GLU A 122 8.11 17.24 24.43
N VAL A 123 8.72 16.18 23.88
CA VAL A 123 10.10 16.22 23.37
C VAL A 123 10.20 16.41 21.85
N TYR A 124 9.10 16.15 21.12
CA TYR A 124 9.04 16.34 19.69
C TYR A 124 7.58 16.49 19.22
N SER A 125 7.36 17.38 18.26
CA SER A 125 6.09 17.45 17.52
C SER A 125 6.34 17.80 16.06
N PHE A 126 5.38 17.47 15.22
CA PHE A 126 5.36 17.80 13.80
C PHE A 126 3.95 18.11 13.33
N ASP A 127 3.84 18.92 12.29
CA ASP A 127 2.62 19.14 11.54
C ASP A 127 2.87 18.86 10.05
N LEU A 128 2.18 17.87 9.51
CA LEU A 128 2.34 17.42 8.12
C LEU A 128 1.72 18.39 7.11
N GLN A 129 0.76 19.24 7.52
CA GLN A 129 0.15 20.23 6.63
C GLN A 129 1.16 21.27 6.14
N HIS A 130 2.20 21.54 6.93
CA HIS A 130 3.27 22.48 6.60
C HIS A 130 4.50 21.80 6.00
N SER A 131 4.43 20.51 5.71
CA SER A 131 5.54 19.75 5.13
C SER A 131 5.52 19.85 3.61
N ARG A 132 6.58 20.38 2.99
CA ARG A 132 6.77 20.40 1.52
C ARG A 132 6.64 19.02 0.87
N ALA A 133 6.79 17.95 1.64
CA ALA A 133 6.64 16.59 1.15
C ALA A 133 5.18 16.21 0.85
N HIS A 134 4.19 16.95 1.38
CA HIS A 134 2.78 16.59 1.30
C HIS A 134 1.86 17.72 0.79
N ASP A 135 2.38 18.92 0.58
CA ASP A 135 1.61 20.14 0.27
C ASP A 135 1.09 20.22 -1.17
N ARG A 136 1.51 19.32 -2.05
CA ARG A 136 1.22 19.39 -3.50
C ARG A 136 0.15 18.40 -3.93
N SER A 137 -0.09 17.33 -3.19
CA SER A 137 -1.07 16.31 -3.54
C SER A 137 -2.49 16.76 -3.22
N CYS A 138 -3.44 16.28 -4.03
CA CYS A 138 -4.87 16.41 -3.76
C CYS A 138 -5.33 15.58 -2.57
N GLN A 139 -4.57 14.56 -2.17
CA GLN A 139 -4.85 13.72 -1.01
C GLN A 139 -4.10 14.22 0.23
N PRO A 140 -4.70 14.10 1.43
CA PRO A 140 -4.05 14.47 2.68
C PRO A 140 -2.84 13.57 2.96
N ALA A 141 -1.97 14.00 3.87
CA ALA A 141 -0.80 13.24 4.25
C ALA A 141 -1.14 11.86 4.82
N PHE A 142 -2.18 11.80 5.68
CA PHE A 142 -2.66 10.55 6.29
C PHE A 142 -4.17 10.56 6.56
N ILE A 143 -4.77 9.38 6.43
CA ILE A 143 -6.11 9.06 6.94
C ILE A 143 -5.99 7.81 7.82
N ASN A 144 -6.57 7.87 9.02
CA ASN A 144 -6.74 6.70 9.88
C ASN A 144 -8.12 6.07 9.63
N LEU A 145 -8.12 4.78 9.35
CA LEU A 145 -9.33 3.99 9.14
C LEU A 145 -9.03 2.53 9.44
N GLN A 146 -9.96 1.81 10.05
CA GLN A 146 -9.83 0.38 10.25
C GLN A 146 -9.68 -0.34 8.91
N GLN A 147 -8.75 -1.28 8.83
CA GLN A 147 -8.39 -1.98 7.59
C GLN A 147 -9.57 -2.67 6.91
N PHE A 148 -10.46 -3.27 7.70
CA PHE A 148 -11.64 -3.98 7.16
C PHE A 148 -12.60 -3.07 6.40
N TYR A 149 -12.68 -1.76 6.70
CA TYR A 149 -13.46 -0.83 5.89
C TYR A 149 -12.85 -0.62 4.51
N VAL A 150 -11.53 -0.49 4.43
CA VAL A 150 -10.83 -0.34 3.15
C VAL A 150 -10.99 -1.61 2.31
N GLU A 151 -10.80 -2.78 2.94
CA GLU A 151 -11.03 -4.08 2.28
C GLU A 151 -12.47 -4.21 1.79
N TRP A 152 -13.46 -3.83 2.61
CA TRP A 152 -14.86 -3.83 2.20
C TRP A 152 -15.12 -2.92 0.99
N PHE A 153 -14.58 -1.69 1.01
CA PHE A 153 -14.76 -0.77 -0.12
C PHE A 153 -14.12 -1.30 -1.40
N LEU A 154 -12.98 -2.00 -1.28
CA LEU A 154 -12.34 -2.65 -2.42
C LEU A 154 -13.18 -3.84 -2.94
N VAL A 155 -13.75 -4.68 -2.07
CA VAL A 155 -14.64 -5.78 -2.48
C VAL A 155 -15.87 -5.26 -3.21
N ASP A 156 -16.53 -4.22 -2.66
CA ASP A 156 -17.67 -3.58 -3.32
C ASP A 156 -17.27 -3.04 -4.70
N ARG A 157 -16.09 -2.39 -4.78
CA ARG A 157 -15.60 -1.83 -6.05
C ARG A 157 -15.28 -2.90 -7.08
N ILE A 158 -14.67 -4.01 -6.67
CA ILE A 158 -14.41 -5.17 -7.55
C ILE A 158 -15.74 -5.73 -8.09
N ALA A 159 -16.77 -5.84 -7.24
CA ALA A 159 -18.09 -6.29 -7.65
C ALA A 159 -18.76 -5.31 -8.65
N GLU A 160 -18.58 -3.99 -8.48
CA GLU A 160 -19.06 -2.97 -9.42
C GLU A 160 -18.39 -3.10 -10.80
N LEU A 161 -17.10 -3.42 -10.85
CA LEU A 161 -16.31 -3.57 -12.07
C LEU A 161 -16.58 -4.89 -12.80
N GLY A 162 -16.85 -6.00 -12.08
CA GLY A 162 -17.34 -7.24 -12.65
C GLY A 162 -16.30 -8.16 -13.33
N GLU A 163 -15.00 -7.80 -13.32
CA GLU A 163 -13.96 -8.53 -14.07
C GLU A 163 -13.25 -9.61 -13.25
N VAL A 164 -13.40 -9.59 -11.93
CA VAL A 164 -12.70 -10.52 -11.03
C VAL A 164 -13.66 -11.44 -10.32
N ASP A 165 -13.40 -12.75 -10.42
CA ASP A 165 -14.11 -13.80 -9.71
C ASP A 165 -13.54 -13.92 -8.28
N VAL A 166 -14.25 -13.39 -7.28
CA VAL A 166 -13.84 -13.45 -5.87
C VAL A 166 -14.43 -14.68 -5.22
N ARG A 167 -13.57 -15.60 -4.80
CA ARG A 167 -13.95 -16.91 -4.22
C ARG A 167 -13.57 -16.98 -2.75
N TRP A 168 -14.56 -16.83 -1.92
CA TRP A 168 -14.45 -17.01 -0.46
C TRP A 168 -14.43 -18.50 -0.08
N HIS A 169 -13.95 -18.84 1.12
CA HIS A 169 -13.78 -20.22 1.59
C HIS A 169 -12.95 -21.09 0.63
N SER A 170 -11.94 -20.50 -0.02
CA SER A 170 -11.15 -21.13 -1.07
C SER A 170 -9.67 -21.14 -0.68
N ARG A 171 -9.26 -22.15 0.10
CA ARG A 171 -7.90 -22.26 0.61
C ARG A 171 -6.99 -22.93 -0.41
N VAL A 172 -5.93 -22.22 -0.83
CA VAL A 172 -4.87 -22.80 -1.65
C VAL A 172 -3.95 -23.67 -0.80
N GLU A 173 -3.82 -24.94 -1.16
CA GLU A 173 -3.03 -25.92 -0.42
C GLU A 173 -1.71 -26.29 -1.14
N ARG A 174 -1.68 -26.21 -2.47
CA ARG A 174 -0.51 -26.62 -3.27
C ARG A 174 -0.37 -25.79 -4.53
N VAL A 175 0.87 -25.62 -4.95
CA VAL A 175 1.25 -24.94 -6.20
C VAL A 175 2.20 -25.84 -7.01
N GLU A 176 1.94 -25.94 -8.30
CA GLU A 176 2.80 -26.56 -9.30
C GLU A 176 2.93 -25.60 -10.47
N GLN A 177 4.12 -25.47 -11.06
CA GLN A 177 4.31 -24.62 -12.24
C GLN A 177 5.00 -25.35 -13.38
N SER A 178 4.58 -25.00 -14.59
CA SER A 178 5.21 -25.35 -15.85
C SER A 178 5.85 -24.13 -16.50
N ALA A 179 6.35 -24.26 -17.71
CA ALA A 179 6.92 -23.15 -18.46
C ALA A 179 5.90 -22.05 -18.80
N ASP A 180 4.62 -22.40 -18.94
CA ASP A 180 3.57 -21.53 -19.45
C ASP A 180 2.37 -21.34 -18.50
N ALA A 181 2.27 -22.13 -17.41
CA ALA A 181 1.14 -22.09 -16.47
C ALA A 181 1.53 -22.43 -15.03
N VAL A 182 0.65 -22.06 -14.13
CA VAL A 182 0.66 -22.45 -12.71
C VAL A 182 -0.64 -23.17 -12.39
N THR A 183 -0.56 -24.31 -11.71
CA THR A 183 -1.71 -25.05 -11.20
C THR A 183 -1.78 -24.91 -9.69
N LEU A 184 -2.93 -24.46 -9.18
CA LEU A 184 -3.24 -24.38 -7.75
C LEU A 184 -4.20 -25.49 -7.36
N GLN A 185 -3.92 -26.16 -6.24
CA GLN A 185 -4.88 -27.07 -5.60
C GLN A 185 -5.64 -26.28 -4.53
N VAL A 186 -6.95 -26.21 -4.69
CA VAL A 186 -7.83 -25.40 -3.84
C VAL A 186 -8.77 -26.29 -3.07
N ALA A 187 -8.81 -26.12 -1.74
CA ALA A 187 -9.75 -26.79 -0.85
C ALA A 187 -10.89 -25.85 -0.46
N THR A 188 -12.11 -26.36 -0.52
CA THR A 188 -13.34 -25.62 -0.20
C THR A 188 -14.31 -26.51 0.60
N PRO A 189 -15.38 -25.94 1.19
CA PRO A 189 -16.43 -26.75 1.82
C PRO A 189 -17.09 -27.75 0.87
N GLY A 190 -17.11 -27.46 -0.44
CA GLY A 190 -17.69 -28.35 -1.47
C GLY A 190 -16.74 -29.42 -2.00
N GLY A 191 -15.47 -29.45 -1.59
CA GLY A 191 -14.46 -30.39 -2.06
C GLY A 191 -13.18 -29.70 -2.54
N ARG A 192 -12.32 -30.44 -3.26
CA ARG A 192 -11.07 -29.95 -3.82
C ARG A 192 -11.14 -29.86 -5.33
N TYR A 193 -10.49 -28.86 -5.90
CA TYR A 193 -10.36 -28.71 -7.34
C TYR A 193 -8.98 -28.15 -7.71
N ALA A 194 -8.60 -28.33 -8.98
CA ALA A 194 -7.41 -27.72 -9.55
C ALA A 194 -7.81 -26.48 -10.38
N LEU A 195 -7.06 -25.39 -10.21
CA LEU A 195 -7.22 -24.14 -10.95
C LEU A 195 -5.93 -23.83 -11.71
N GLU A 196 -6.04 -23.46 -12.98
CA GLU A 196 -4.90 -23.11 -13.81
C GLU A 196 -4.87 -21.61 -14.10
N ALA A 197 -3.70 -20.98 -13.96
CA ALA A 197 -3.47 -19.58 -14.28
C ALA A 197 -2.15 -19.36 -15.04
N GLN A 198 -2.07 -18.27 -15.81
CA GLN A 198 -0.80 -17.87 -16.45
C GLN A 198 0.18 -17.31 -15.43
N TRP A 199 -0.32 -16.48 -14.51
CA TRP A 199 0.42 -15.89 -13.40
C TRP A 199 -0.31 -16.07 -12.09
N VAL A 200 0.44 -16.29 -11.02
CA VAL A 200 -0.09 -16.34 -9.65
C VAL A 200 0.56 -15.26 -8.82
N ILE A 201 -0.25 -14.48 -8.10
CA ILE A 201 0.23 -13.47 -7.17
C ILE A 201 -0.15 -13.91 -5.77
N ASP A 202 0.87 -14.22 -4.98
CA ASP A 202 0.69 -14.64 -3.59
C ASP A 202 0.63 -13.42 -2.67
N CYS A 203 -0.57 -13.12 -2.19
CA CYS A 203 -0.90 -12.10 -1.20
C CYS A 203 -1.43 -12.73 0.11
N SER A 204 -1.19 -14.04 0.34
CA SER A 204 -1.75 -14.81 1.45
C SER A 204 -1.15 -14.48 2.83
N GLY A 205 -0.28 -13.49 2.90
CA GLY A 205 0.27 -12.98 4.15
C GLY A 205 1.49 -13.76 4.66
N CYS A 206 1.87 -13.48 5.90
CA CYS A 206 3.14 -13.97 6.49
C CYS A 206 3.22 -15.49 6.69
N HIS A 207 2.14 -16.21 6.49
CA HIS A 207 2.05 -17.68 6.58
C HIS A 207 1.88 -18.36 5.22
N SER A 208 2.33 -17.72 4.14
CA SER A 208 2.23 -18.24 2.78
C SER A 208 2.73 -19.68 2.65
N VAL A 209 1.84 -20.55 2.19
CA VAL A 209 2.14 -21.94 1.86
C VAL A 209 2.94 -22.02 0.56
N LEU A 210 2.67 -21.14 -0.40
CA LEU A 210 3.30 -21.11 -1.72
C LEU A 210 4.80 -20.82 -1.62
N ARG A 211 5.19 -19.82 -0.82
CA ARG A 211 6.61 -19.50 -0.65
C ARG A 211 7.40 -20.67 -0.05
N ALA A 212 6.80 -21.41 0.90
CA ALA A 212 7.42 -22.57 1.50
C ALA A 212 7.61 -23.70 0.47
N GLN A 213 6.58 -24.00 -0.33
CA GLN A 213 6.64 -25.03 -1.36
C GLN A 213 7.60 -24.69 -2.51
N LEU A 214 7.70 -23.41 -2.88
CA LEU A 214 8.63 -22.94 -3.91
C LEU A 214 10.07 -22.73 -3.41
N GLY A 215 10.32 -23.01 -2.13
CA GLY A 215 11.66 -22.92 -1.54
C GLY A 215 12.26 -21.52 -1.61
N VAL A 216 11.45 -20.47 -1.49
CA VAL A 216 11.96 -19.08 -1.50
C VAL A 216 12.47 -18.73 -0.10
N PRO A 217 13.78 -18.42 0.05
CA PRO A 217 14.37 -18.10 1.35
C PRO A 217 13.76 -16.81 1.94
N VAL A 218 13.60 -16.82 3.27
CA VAL A 218 13.15 -15.67 4.06
C VAL A 218 14.30 -15.22 4.94
N HIS A 219 14.65 -13.96 4.86
CA HIS A 219 15.67 -13.34 5.72
C HIS A 219 15.00 -12.40 6.72
N GLY A 220 15.40 -12.47 7.99
CA GLY A 220 14.88 -11.59 9.01
C GLY A 220 14.94 -12.16 10.41
N ASN A 221 14.41 -11.39 11.35
CA ASN A 221 14.41 -11.73 12.77
C ASN A 221 13.02 -11.60 13.37
N ARG A 222 12.69 -12.49 14.30
CA ARG A 222 11.58 -12.26 15.22
C ARG A 222 12.01 -11.22 16.24
N MET A 223 11.22 -10.18 16.40
CA MET A 223 11.42 -9.19 17.45
C MET A 223 10.90 -9.74 18.78
N LEU A 224 11.62 -9.44 19.87
CA LEU A 224 11.18 -9.82 21.22
C LEU A 224 10.12 -8.88 21.79
N ASP A 225 9.90 -7.73 21.16
CA ASP A 225 8.93 -6.73 21.59
C ASP A 225 7.50 -7.26 21.50
N ARG A 226 6.81 -7.19 22.64
CA ARG A 226 5.41 -7.56 22.77
C ARG A 226 4.58 -6.31 23.02
N TRP A 227 3.38 -6.30 22.46
CA TRP A 227 2.46 -5.17 22.53
C TRP A 227 1.06 -5.67 22.85
N CYS A 228 0.31 -4.86 23.57
CA CYS A 228 -1.12 -5.02 23.76
C CYS A 228 -1.82 -3.91 22.99
N ILE A 229 -2.58 -4.29 21.97
CA ILE A 229 -3.40 -3.37 21.20
C ILE A 229 -4.79 -3.34 21.81
N SER A 230 -5.30 -2.14 22.10
CA SER A 230 -6.62 -1.95 22.69
C SER A 230 -7.39 -0.91 21.89
N ASP A 231 -8.52 -1.32 21.31
CA ASP A 231 -9.46 -0.42 20.65
C ASP A 231 -10.56 -0.04 21.66
N VAL A 232 -10.73 1.24 21.91
CA VAL A 232 -11.65 1.78 22.92
C VAL A 232 -12.49 2.93 22.38
N ARG A 233 -13.69 3.14 22.92
CA ARG A 233 -14.49 4.37 22.72
C ARG A 233 -14.46 5.21 23.96
N PHE A 234 -14.18 6.49 23.78
CA PHE A 234 -14.29 7.50 24.84
C PHE A 234 -15.62 8.25 24.72
N ARG A 235 -16.25 8.59 25.82
CA ARG A 235 -17.38 9.52 25.82
C ARG A 235 -16.96 10.96 25.55
N THR A 236 -15.77 11.37 25.99
CA THR A 236 -15.15 12.66 25.65
C THR A 236 -14.11 12.43 24.54
N THR A 237 -14.16 13.24 23.49
CA THR A 237 -13.30 13.04 22.33
C THR A 237 -12.01 13.85 22.46
N PRO A 238 -10.84 13.22 22.67
CA PRO A 238 -9.55 13.90 22.58
C PRO A 238 -9.29 14.47 21.18
N PRO A 239 -8.29 15.36 20.99
CA PRO A 239 -7.91 15.88 19.67
C PRO A 239 -7.55 14.78 18.68
N ALA A 240 -7.86 14.98 17.39
CA ALA A 240 -7.49 14.04 16.33
C ALA A 240 -6.00 14.17 15.98
N GLU A 241 -5.15 13.88 16.94
CA GLU A 241 -3.69 13.92 16.83
C GLU A 241 -3.13 12.50 17.06
N ARG A 242 -1.94 12.24 16.55
CA ARG A 242 -1.17 11.05 16.91
C ARG A 242 -0.30 11.34 18.11
N TRP A 243 -0.52 10.66 19.22
CA TRP A 243 0.33 10.80 20.40
C TRP A 243 1.20 9.55 20.59
N THR A 244 2.45 9.79 20.96
CA THR A 244 3.44 8.74 21.20
C THR A 244 4.20 9.05 22.46
N TRP A 245 4.19 8.14 23.42
CA TRP A 245 5.09 8.19 24.57
C TRP A 245 6.25 7.24 24.34
N ILE A 246 7.47 7.73 24.51
CA ILE A 246 8.67 6.88 24.52
C ILE A 246 8.81 6.23 25.89
N GLU A 247 8.54 7.01 26.94
CA GLU A 247 8.57 6.64 28.34
C GLU A 247 7.25 7.10 28.97
N ALA A 248 6.24 6.22 29.00
CA ALA A 248 4.95 6.51 29.57
C ALA A 248 4.94 6.14 31.05
N PRO A 249 4.82 7.10 31.98
CA PRO A 249 4.80 6.81 33.43
C PRO A 249 3.68 5.84 33.82
N PHE A 250 2.54 5.97 33.16
CA PHE A 250 1.36 5.11 33.37
C PHE A 250 1.52 3.70 32.77
N ASN A 251 2.57 3.43 31.97
CA ASN A 251 2.92 2.12 31.40
C ASN A 251 4.33 1.68 31.82
N ASP A 252 4.70 1.92 33.07
CA ASP A 252 5.98 1.56 33.67
C ASP A 252 7.19 2.02 32.83
N ASN A 253 7.14 3.25 32.33
CA ASN A 253 8.12 3.89 31.45
C ASN A 253 8.39 3.14 30.14
N ARG A 254 7.40 2.37 29.64
CA ARG A 254 7.45 1.75 28.31
C ARG A 254 6.65 2.58 27.31
N ALA A 255 6.90 2.33 26.03
CA ALA A 255 6.29 3.10 24.96
C ALA A 255 4.77 2.84 24.84
N VAL A 256 4.04 3.90 24.45
CA VAL A 256 2.59 3.85 24.15
C VAL A 256 2.30 4.68 22.91
N TRP A 257 1.41 4.18 22.04
CA TRP A 257 0.85 4.94 20.92
C TRP A 257 -0.65 5.12 21.09
N GLN A 258 -1.14 6.26 20.64
CA GLN A 258 -2.55 6.60 20.64
C GLN A 258 -2.96 7.17 19.29
N HIS A 259 -3.99 6.57 18.68
CA HIS A 259 -4.52 6.95 17.38
C HIS A 259 -6.04 7.06 17.41
N ARG A 260 -6.58 8.14 16.86
CA ARG A 260 -8.02 8.22 16.59
C ARG A 260 -8.35 7.51 15.29
N MET A 261 -9.44 6.74 15.28
CA MET A 261 -9.97 6.00 14.14
C MET A 261 -11.44 6.35 13.89
N ALA A 262 -12.03 5.77 12.85
CA ALA A 262 -13.46 5.92 12.58
C ALA A 262 -14.35 5.39 13.73
N ASP A 263 -15.62 5.75 13.73
CA ASP A 263 -16.66 5.31 14.68
C ASP A 263 -16.39 5.69 16.14
N GLY A 264 -15.66 6.80 16.35
CA GLY A 264 -15.29 7.25 17.69
C GLY A 264 -14.32 6.33 18.42
N VAL A 265 -13.72 5.38 17.70
CA VAL A 265 -12.76 4.42 18.27
C VAL A 265 -11.38 5.04 18.34
N TRP A 266 -10.66 4.71 19.41
CA TRP A 266 -9.27 5.04 19.63
C TRP A 266 -8.47 3.75 19.77
N ARG A 267 -7.35 3.68 19.09
CA ARG A 267 -6.37 2.62 19.26
C ARG A 267 -5.28 3.06 20.21
N LEU A 268 -5.03 2.21 21.19
CA LEU A 268 -3.99 2.34 22.20
C LEU A 268 -3.09 1.12 22.10
N ASP A 269 -1.84 1.33 21.73
CA ASP A 269 -0.82 0.29 21.61
C ASP A 269 0.15 0.43 22.79
N TYR A 270 0.09 -0.50 23.75
CA TYR A 270 0.96 -0.51 24.93
C TYR A 270 2.12 -1.49 24.73
N GLN A 271 3.36 -1.02 24.82
CA GLN A 271 4.52 -1.88 24.87
C GLN A 271 4.55 -2.65 26.20
N MET A 272 4.75 -3.97 26.12
CA MET A 272 4.70 -4.87 27.27
C MET A 272 6.10 -5.28 27.72
N ALA A 273 6.22 -5.81 28.95
CA ALA A 273 7.45 -6.44 29.40
C ALA A 273 7.70 -7.75 28.63
N ALA A 274 8.97 -8.11 28.47
CA ALA A 274 9.36 -9.31 27.71
C ALA A 274 8.93 -10.62 28.39
N ASP A 275 8.73 -10.60 29.71
CA ASP A 275 8.33 -11.72 30.56
C ASP A 275 6.81 -11.83 30.79
N GLU A 276 6.02 -10.84 30.33
CA GLU A 276 4.54 -10.92 30.44
C GLU A 276 3.97 -11.92 29.43
N GLU A 277 3.04 -12.77 29.87
CA GLU A 277 2.36 -13.73 29.01
C GLU A 277 1.33 -13.05 28.11
N SER A 278 1.32 -13.39 26.83
CA SER A 278 0.46 -12.76 25.81
C SER A 278 -1.03 -12.85 26.15
N GLU A 279 -1.50 -13.96 26.71
CA GLU A 279 -2.88 -14.15 27.09
C GLU A 279 -3.25 -13.32 28.33
N ALA A 280 -2.34 -13.18 29.29
CA ALA A 280 -2.53 -12.37 30.49
C ALA A 280 -2.65 -10.89 30.15
N ILE A 281 -1.85 -10.41 29.19
CA ILE A 281 -1.83 -9.02 28.71
C ILE A 281 -3.20 -8.58 28.18
N ALA A 282 -3.87 -9.47 27.47
CA ALA A 282 -5.12 -9.16 26.74
C ALA A 282 -6.39 -9.34 27.59
N ARG A 283 -6.26 -9.72 28.86
CA ARG A 283 -7.45 -9.84 29.73
C ARG A 283 -8.10 -8.49 29.96
N PRO A 284 -9.45 -8.38 29.82
CA PRO A 284 -10.16 -7.11 29.90
C PRO A 284 -9.91 -6.32 31.20
N GLU A 285 -9.77 -7.02 32.33
CA GLU A 285 -9.47 -6.40 33.61
C GLU A 285 -8.09 -5.74 33.66
N VAL A 286 -7.07 -6.40 33.08
CA VAL A 286 -5.68 -5.88 33.01
C VAL A 286 -5.64 -4.65 32.08
N VAL A 287 -6.40 -4.69 30.99
CA VAL A 287 -6.48 -3.56 30.06
C VAL A 287 -7.19 -2.39 30.70
N ARG A 288 -8.31 -2.61 31.41
CA ARG A 288 -9.03 -1.53 32.13
C ARG A 288 -8.16 -0.87 33.21
N GLU A 289 -7.35 -1.65 33.91
CA GLU A 289 -6.41 -1.10 34.89
C GLU A 289 -5.37 -0.17 34.22
N ARG A 290 -4.82 -0.54 33.05
CA ARG A 290 -3.90 0.33 32.30
C ARG A 290 -4.59 1.60 31.82
N LEU A 291 -5.80 1.47 31.30
CA LEU A 291 -6.60 2.63 30.87
C LEU A 291 -6.88 3.57 32.06
N ALA A 292 -7.19 3.02 33.23
CA ALA A 292 -7.40 3.81 34.45
C ALA A 292 -6.11 4.52 34.91
N ARG A 293 -4.94 3.91 34.76
CA ARG A 293 -3.64 4.57 35.03
C ARG A 293 -3.38 5.72 34.06
N GLN A 294 -3.77 5.60 32.78
CA GLN A 294 -3.52 6.62 31.76
C GLN A 294 -4.53 7.77 31.84
N PHE A 295 -5.82 7.48 32.07
CA PHE A 295 -6.91 8.44 31.91
C PHE A 295 -7.64 8.78 33.23
N GLY A 296 -7.27 8.13 34.33
CA GLY A 296 -7.94 8.24 35.63
C GLY A 296 -8.95 7.12 35.89
N ALA A 297 -9.19 6.83 37.15
CA ALA A 297 -10.07 5.73 37.58
C ALA A 297 -11.54 5.89 37.14
N ASP A 298 -12.01 7.14 37.00
CA ASP A 298 -13.39 7.48 36.66
C ASP A 298 -13.60 7.61 35.13
N VAL A 299 -12.60 7.24 34.31
CA VAL A 299 -12.73 7.36 32.88
C VAL A 299 -13.79 6.39 32.33
N ASP A 300 -14.77 6.96 31.63
CA ASP A 300 -15.83 6.18 31.01
C ASP A 300 -15.40 5.72 29.62
N ILE A 301 -14.97 4.47 29.54
CA ILE A 301 -14.42 3.81 28.35
C ILE A 301 -15.17 2.52 28.07
N GLU A 302 -15.64 2.38 26.83
CA GLU A 302 -16.09 1.12 26.27
C GLU A 302 -14.89 0.41 25.60
N LEU A 303 -14.63 -0.82 26.04
CA LEU A 303 -13.60 -1.67 25.42
C LEU A 303 -14.20 -2.36 24.18
N VAL A 304 -13.69 -2.01 23.01
CA VAL A 304 -14.17 -2.54 21.72
C VAL A 304 -13.42 -3.82 21.36
N TRP A 305 -12.08 -3.80 21.46
CA TRP A 305 -11.24 -4.94 21.15
C TRP A 305 -9.90 -4.88 21.87
N VAL A 306 -9.35 -6.06 22.18
CA VAL A 306 -8.01 -6.22 22.74
C VAL A 306 -7.33 -7.41 22.12
N GLY A 307 -6.04 -7.29 21.86
CA GLY A 307 -5.23 -8.40 21.40
C GLY A 307 -3.74 -8.20 21.63
N PRO A 308 -2.99 -9.28 21.93
CA PRO A 308 -1.56 -9.26 21.97
C PRO A 308 -1.00 -9.23 20.55
N TYR A 309 0.13 -8.58 20.37
CA TYR A 309 0.82 -8.52 19.09
C TYR A 309 2.33 -8.62 19.26
N ALA A 310 2.97 -9.48 18.48
CA ALA A 310 4.42 -9.61 18.40
C ALA A 310 4.88 -9.33 16.97
N TYR A 311 5.98 -8.60 16.83
CA TYR A 311 6.48 -8.19 15.54
C TYR A 311 7.44 -9.20 14.93
N LYS A 312 7.40 -9.24 13.60
CA LYS A 312 8.42 -9.86 12.77
C LYS A 312 9.00 -8.82 11.82
N SER A 313 10.26 -8.98 11.48
CA SER A 313 10.92 -8.22 10.41
C SER A 313 11.51 -9.24 9.45
N GLU A 314 10.81 -9.52 8.37
CA GLU A 314 11.14 -10.58 7.40
C GLU A 314 11.04 -10.03 5.97
N CYS A 315 11.92 -10.46 5.08
CA CYS A 315 11.87 -10.17 3.65
C CYS A 315 12.31 -11.40 2.86
N LEU A 316 11.63 -11.68 1.77
CA LEU A 316 12.04 -12.71 0.83
C LEU A 316 13.34 -12.31 0.12
N GLU A 317 14.14 -13.30 -0.23
CA GLU A 317 15.34 -13.12 -1.06
C GLU A 317 14.97 -12.65 -2.48
N ARG A 318 13.81 -13.09 -3.00
CA ARG A 318 13.25 -12.70 -4.29
C ARG A 318 11.72 -12.65 -4.23
N PHE A 319 11.13 -11.68 -4.93
CA PHE A 319 9.67 -11.50 -5.00
C PHE A 319 9.05 -12.20 -6.22
N ARG A 320 9.88 -12.85 -7.04
CA ARG A 320 9.44 -13.64 -8.18
C ARG A 320 10.09 -15.03 -8.16
N ALA A 321 9.29 -16.07 -8.37
CA ALA A 321 9.73 -17.44 -8.54
C ALA A 321 9.02 -18.05 -9.75
N GLY A 322 9.62 -17.90 -10.93
CA GLY A 322 9.01 -18.31 -12.20
C GLY A 322 7.76 -17.47 -12.53
N ARG A 323 6.59 -18.11 -12.52
CA ARG A 323 5.28 -17.49 -12.78
C ARG A 323 4.51 -17.14 -11.50
N VAL A 324 5.12 -17.31 -10.34
CA VAL A 324 4.58 -16.89 -9.05
C VAL A 324 5.32 -15.65 -8.57
N LEU A 325 4.56 -14.60 -8.21
CA LEU A 325 5.08 -13.37 -7.58
C LEU A 325 4.49 -13.24 -6.18
N PHE A 326 5.25 -12.65 -5.28
CA PHE A 326 4.88 -12.44 -3.88
C PHE A 326 4.68 -10.95 -3.61
N ALA A 327 3.61 -10.58 -2.91
CA ALA A 327 3.29 -9.21 -2.57
C ALA A 327 2.75 -9.08 -1.13
N GLY A 328 2.90 -7.90 -0.54
CA GLY A 328 2.49 -7.62 0.83
C GLY A 328 3.22 -8.50 1.86
N ASP A 329 2.50 -8.93 2.89
CA ASP A 329 3.08 -9.73 3.98
C ASP A 329 3.57 -11.14 3.53
N ALA A 330 3.18 -11.61 2.35
CA ALA A 330 3.76 -12.82 1.75
C ALA A 330 5.21 -12.60 1.29
N ALA A 331 5.55 -11.36 0.89
CA ALA A 331 6.89 -10.97 0.43
C ALA A 331 7.74 -10.35 1.55
N HIS A 332 7.15 -9.52 2.40
CA HIS A 332 7.85 -8.78 3.45
C HIS A 332 6.93 -8.48 4.64
N VAL A 333 7.43 -8.68 5.83
CA VAL A 333 6.77 -8.32 7.09
C VAL A 333 7.65 -7.34 7.84
N MET A 334 7.06 -6.27 8.37
CA MET A 334 7.81 -5.26 9.11
C MET A 334 7.05 -4.79 10.35
N SER A 335 7.80 -4.22 11.30
CA SER A 335 7.18 -3.64 12.50
C SER A 335 6.25 -2.48 12.12
N PRO A 336 5.20 -2.18 12.91
CA PRO A 336 4.16 -1.21 12.57
C PRO A 336 4.63 0.24 12.61
N PHE A 337 5.86 0.49 13.08
CA PHE A 337 6.39 1.85 13.25
C PHE A 337 6.43 2.63 11.95
N GLY A 338 5.70 3.75 11.94
CA GLY A 338 5.57 4.61 10.77
C GLY A 338 4.53 4.14 9.74
N ALA A 339 3.67 3.17 10.08
CA ALA A 339 2.58 2.67 9.24
C ALA A 339 3.05 2.17 7.86
N ARG A 340 4.12 1.36 7.80
CA ARG A 340 4.79 1.00 6.53
C ARG A 340 4.27 -0.29 5.89
N GLY A 341 3.86 -1.30 6.68
CA GLY A 341 3.51 -2.62 6.18
C GLY A 341 2.36 -2.60 5.15
N GLY A 342 1.17 -2.20 5.56
CA GLY A 342 0.00 -2.14 4.68
C GLY A 342 0.20 -1.17 3.51
N ASN A 343 0.80 0.00 3.76
CA ASN A 343 1.12 0.96 2.69
C ASN A 343 2.13 0.40 1.68
N SER A 344 3.06 -0.44 2.11
CA SER A 344 4.00 -1.12 1.19
C SER A 344 3.26 -2.15 0.33
N GLY A 345 2.36 -2.94 0.91
CA GLY A 345 1.56 -3.92 0.16
C GLY A 345 0.65 -3.28 -0.89
N ILE A 346 0.03 -2.12 -0.58
CA ILE A 346 -0.74 -1.33 -1.55
C ILE A 346 0.16 -0.88 -2.71
N GLN A 347 1.37 -0.41 -2.41
CA GLN A 347 2.34 0.02 -3.42
C GLN A 347 2.93 -1.18 -4.21
N ASP A 348 2.98 -2.39 -3.63
CA ASP A 348 3.35 -3.60 -4.37
C ASP A 348 2.31 -3.88 -5.47
N ALA A 349 1.04 -3.81 -5.11
CA ALA A 349 -0.07 -4.01 -6.05
C ALA A 349 -0.05 -2.96 -7.18
N ASP A 350 0.12 -1.68 -6.85
CA ASP A 350 0.21 -0.57 -7.80
C ASP A 350 1.39 -0.73 -8.78
N ASN A 351 2.56 -1.13 -8.26
CA ASN A 351 3.75 -1.35 -9.07
C ASN A 351 3.63 -2.57 -9.99
N LEU A 352 2.94 -3.62 -9.54
CA LEU A 352 2.82 -4.88 -10.27
C LEU A 352 1.70 -4.84 -11.31
N GLY A 353 0.55 -4.22 -11.00
CA GLY A 353 -0.66 -4.30 -11.80
C GLY A 353 -0.45 -3.91 -13.27
N TRP A 354 0.07 -2.71 -13.54
CA TRP A 354 0.30 -2.23 -14.90
C TRP A 354 1.34 -3.05 -15.67
N LYS A 355 2.35 -3.61 -14.98
CA LYS A 355 3.36 -4.47 -15.60
C LYS A 355 2.77 -5.80 -16.04
N LEU A 356 1.88 -6.37 -15.20
CA LEU A 356 1.14 -7.59 -15.56
C LEU A 356 0.27 -7.38 -16.80
N VAL A 357 -0.42 -6.25 -16.89
CA VAL A 357 -1.27 -5.93 -18.05
C VAL A 357 -0.46 -5.89 -19.33
N LEU A 358 0.64 -5.13 -19.36
CA LEU A 358 1.52 -5.05 -20.53
C LEU A 358 2.08 -6.41 -20.97
N VAL A 359 2.40 -7.28 -20.01
CA VAL A 359 2.88 -8.62 -20.29
C VAL A 359 1.76 -9.54 -20.81
N LEU A 360 0.56 -9.43 -20.26
CA LEU A 360 -0.60 -10.23 -20.70
C LEU A 360 -1.08 -9.85 -22.09
N ASP A 361 -1.04 -8.56 -22.43
CA ASP A 361 -1.39 -8.03 -23.75
C ASP A 361 -0.28 -8.25 -24.81
N GLY A 362 0.88 -8.79 -24.39
CA GLY A 362 2.04 -8.98 -25.27
C GLY A 362 2.73 -7.67 -25.69
N ALA A 363 2.40 -6.56 -25.04
CA ALA A 363 3.03 -5.26 -25.28
C ALA A 363 4.40 -5.12 -24.61
N ALA A 364 4.71 -6.00 -23.64
CA ALA A 364 6.01 -6.08 -23.00
C ALA A 364 6.47 -7.52 -22.81
N ASP A 365 7.79 -7.71 -22.77
CA ASP A 365 8.40 -9.00 -22.45
C ASP A 365 8.15 -9.38 -20.98
N PRO A 366 7.93 -10.68 -20.66
CA PRO A 366 7.77 -11.14 -19.27
C PRO A 366 8.91 -10.74 -18.31
N THR A 367 10.09 -10.38 -18.83
CA THR A 367 11.19 -9.83 -18.03
C THR A 367 10.89 -8.45 -17.42
N LEU A 368 9.87 -7.74 -17.93
CA LEU A 368 9.37 -6.53 -17.25
C LEU A 368 9.01 -6.81 -15.80
N LEU A 369 8.50 -8.00 -15.48
CA LEU A 369 8.15 -8.39 -14.12
C LEU A 369 9.38 -8.59 -13.19
N ASP A 370 10.58 -8.73 -13.74
CA ASP A 370 11.81 -8.74 -12.93
C ASP A 370 12.07 -7.37 -12.30
N SER A 371 11.61 -6.29 -12.94
CA SER A 371 11.69 -4.94 -12.36
C SER A 371 10.83 -4.77 -11.10
N TYR A 372 9.74 -5.53 -10.96
CA TYR A 372 8.96 -5.58 -9.73
C TYR A 372 9.82 -6.08 -8.56
N ASP A 373 10.52 -7.20 -8.75
CA ASP A 373 11.42 -7.75 -7.72
C ASP A 373 12.49 -6.72 -7.32
N VAL A 374 13.17 -6.12 -8.29
CA VAL A 374 14.22 -5.13 -8.04
C VAL A 374 13.68 -3.93 -7.25
N GLU A 375 12.60 -3.34 -7.69
CA GLU A 375 12.04 -2.11 -7.12
C GLU A 375 11.42 -2.36 -5.74
N ARG A 376 10.54 -3.37 -5.62
CA ARG A 376 9.77 -3.58 -4.40
C ARG A 376 10.59 -4.26 -3.29
N ARG A 377 11.53 -5.11 -3.64
CA ARG A 377 12.47 -5.68 -2.69
C ARG A 377 13.41 -4.62 -2.11
N ALA A 378 13.95 -3.71 -2.94
CA ALA A 378 14.73 -2.58 -2.46
C ALA A 378 13.92 -1.67 -1.51
N ALA A 379 12.65 -1.36 -1.88
CA ALA A 379 11.73 -0.59 -1.04
C ALA A 379 11.43 -1.29 0.30
N ALA A 380 11.21 -2.62 0.29
CA ALA A 380 11.01 -3.40 1.50
C ALA A 380 12.23 -3.39 2.41
N GLN A 381 13.43 -3.56 1.86
CA GLN A 381 14.69 -3.49 2.60
C GLN A 381 14.92 -2.12 3.24
N ASP A 382 14.62 -1.02 2.52
CA ASP A 382 14.67 0.33 3.07
C ASP A 382 13.68 0.52 4.21
N ASN A 383 12.45 0.04 4.05
CA ASN A 383 11.43 0.08 5.10
C ASN A 383 11.85 -0.72 6.34
N LEU A 384 12.39 -1.93 6.17
CA LEU A 384 12.92 -2.76 7.26
C LEU A 384 14.07 -2.06 8.00
N ARG A 385 14.99 -1.42 7.26
CA ARG A 385 16.08 -0.64 7.85
C ARG A 385 15.56 0.54 8.69
N ILE A 386 14.56 1.28 8.17
CA ILE A 386 13.97 2.42 8.87
C ILE A 386 13.22 1.95 10.13
N THR A 387 12.37 0.94 10.01
CA THR A 387 11.60 0.41 11.15
C THR A 387 12.50 -0.24 12.19
N GLY A 388 13.56 -0.94 11.78
CA GLY A 388 14.55 -1.51 12.68
C GLY A 388 15.30 -0.47 13.51
N ARG A 389 15.64 0.68 12.93
CA ARG A 389 16.22 1.82 13.68
C ARG A 389 15.25 2.37 14.72
N THR A 390 13.97 2.45 14.39
CA THR A 390 12.94 2.90 15.32
C THR A 390 12.79 1.91 16.47
N THR A 391 12.71 0.61 16.19
CA THR A 391 12.64 -0.43 17.22
C THR A 391 13.83 -0.34 18.19
N ARG A 392 15.05 -0.19 17.66
CA ARG A 392 16.26 -0.05 18.49
C ARG A 392 16.28 1.23 19.33
N PHE A 393 15.68 2.30 18.84
CA PHE A 393 15.55 3.55 19.61
C PHE A 393 14.54 3.38 20.76
N LEU A 394 13.42 2.70 20.53
CA LEU A 394 12.36 2.49 21.53
C LEU A 394 12.76 1.43 22.55
N SER A 395 13.41 0.33 22.09
CA SER A 395 13.86 -0.79 22.90
C SER A 395 15.35 -1.03 22.66
N PRO A 396 16.25 -0.20 23.24
CA PRO A 396 17.69 -0.33 23.03
C PRO A 396 18.22 -1.67 23.53
N PRO A 397 18.80 -2.52 22.66
CA PRO A 397 19.28 -3.84 23.05
C PRO A 397 20.60 -3.82 23.85
N THR A 398 21.35 -2.72 23.77
CA THR A 398 22.65 -2.57 24.46
C THR A 398 22.65 -1.38 25.40
N ALA A 399 23.54 -1.42 26.40
CA ALA A 399 23.73 -0.29 27.32
C ALA A 399 24.18 0.99 26.60
N ALA A 400 25.02 0.88 25.58
CA ALA A 400 25.48 2.04 24.79
C ALA A 400 24.34 2.70 24.03
N GLU A 401 23.44 1.92 23.40
CA GLU A 401 22.26 2.46 22.71
C GLU A 401 21.27 3.09 23.69
N ARG A 402 21.15 2.55 24.88
CA ARG A 402 20.32 3.14 25.95
C ARG A 402 20.85 4.50 26.37
N VAL A 403 22.16 4.59 26.65
CA VAL A 403 22.80 5.88 26.97
C VAL A 403 22.62 6.90 25.84
N MET A 404 22.78 6.47 24.59
CA MET A 404 22.57 7.34 23.43
C MET A 404 21.11 7.82 23.33
N ARG A 405 20.13 6.94 23.50
CA ARG A 405 18.71 7.29 23.50
C ARG A 405 18.39 8.29 24.60
N ASP A 406 18.83 8.01 25.83
CA ASP A 406 18.55 8.85 27.01
C ASP A 406 19.18 10.23 26.85
N ALA A 407 20.39 10.33 26.27
CA ALA A 407 21.03 11.60 25.93
C ALA A 407 20.24 12.38 24.87
N VAL A 408 19.71 11.70 23.84
CA VAL A 408 18.86 12.35 22.81
C VAL A 408 17.58 12.90 23.45
N ILE A 409 16.92 12.12 24.32
CA ILE A 409 15.70 12.56 25.03
C ILE A 409 15.98 13.76 25.92
N ALA A 410 17.04 13.70 26.72
CA ALA A 410 17.44 14.81 27.60
C ALA A 410 17.72 16.11 26.81
N LEU A 411 18.48 16.02 25.72
CA LEU A 411 18.77 17.16 24.85
C LEU A 411 17.51 17.68 24.13
N ALA A 412 16.58 16.81 23.73
CA ALA A 412 15.36 17.22 23.03
C ALA A 412 14.39 18.01 23.92
N ARG A 413 14.44 17.81 25.25
CA ARG A 413 13.70 18.62 26.21
C ARG A 413 14.11 20.10 26.18
N GLU A 414 15.41 20.35 26.06
CA GLU A 414 16.00 21.68 26.21
C GLU A 414 16.35 22.33 24.84
N HIS A 415 16.68 21.52 23.82
CA HIS A 415 17.27 22.02 22.59
C HIS A 415 16.49 21.57 21.33
N GLY A 416 16.02 22.55 20.55
CA GLY A 416 15.23 22.31 19.34
C GLY A 416 15.97 21.45 18.28
N PHE A 417 17.30 21.58 18.15
CA PHE A 417 18.07 20.79 17.18
C PHE A 417 18.05 19.28 17.50
N ALA A 418 17.97 18.93 18.76
CA ALA A 418 17.98 17.52 19.19
C ALA A 418 16.63 16.81 18.96
N ARG A 419 15.54 17.56 18.84
CA ARG A 419 14.20 17.03 18.55
C ARG A 419 14.18 16.21 17.26
N GLY A 420 14.97 16.60 16.25
CA GLY A 420 15.10 15.83 15.00
C GLY A 420 15.76 14.44 15.13
N PHE A 421 16.43 14.15 16.26
CA PHE A 421 17.03 12.84 16.54
C PHE A 421 16.08 11.89 17.26
N VAL A 422 14.98 12.39 17.84
CA VAL A 422 13.95 11.56 18.45
C VAL A 422 13.30 10.68 17.37
N ASN A 423 13.40 9.37 17.52
CA ASN A 423 12.95 8.43 16.51
C ASN A 423 11.77 7.58 16.98
N THR A 424 10.56 8.08 16.79
CA THR A 424 9.30 7.34 17.07
C THR A 424 8.66 6.74 15.82
N GLY A 425 9.43 6.60 14.75
CA GLY A 425 8.99 6.05 13.48
C GLY A 425 8.74 7.14 12.44
N ARG A 426 9.62 7.19 11.45
CA ARG A 426 9.35 7.99 10.25
C ARG A 426 8.15 7.44 9.54
N LEU A 427 7.18 8.30 9.27
CA LEU A 427 5.94 7.94 8.58
C LEU A 427 6.23 7.39 7.17
N SER A 428 5.33 6.52 6.70
CA SER A 428 5.42 5.92 5.37
C SER A 428 5.45 7.01 4.29
N ALA A 429 6.44 6.88 3.41
CA ALA A 429 6.58 7.69 2.21
C ALA A 429 6.99 6.76 1.06
N PRO A 430 6.69 7.12 -0.20
CA PRO A 430 7.09 6.31 -1.34
C PRO A 430 8.62 6.21 -1.42
N SER A 431 9.13 5.02 -1.70
CA SER A 431 10.56 4.79 -1.92
C SER A 431 10.99 5.34 -3.28
N THR A 432 12.23 5.77 -3.39
CA THR A 432 12.83 6.12 -4.70
C THR A 432 13.51 4.89 -5.28
N TYR A 433 13.14 4.47 -6.49
CA TYR A 433 13.71 3.32 -7.19
C TYR A 433 14.98 3.70 -7.95
N ARG A 434 16.06 4.02 -7.23
CA ARG A 434 17.31 4.54 -7.82
C ARG A 434 17.93 3.57 -8.83
N ASP A 435 17.90 2.29 -8.50
CA ASP A 435 18.53 1.22 -9.28
C ASP A 435 17.51 0.47 -10.17
N SER A 436 16.36 1.10 -10.44
CA SER A 436 15.36 0.50 -11.31
C SER A 436 15.90 0.38 -12.74
N PRO A 437 15.76 -0.81 -13.38
CA PRO A 437 16.09 -0.97 -14.79
C PRO A 437 15.18 -0.15 -15.73
N LEU A 438 14.05 0.36 -15.19
CA LEU A 438 13.10 1.18 -15.93
C LEU A 438 13.45 2.67 -15.94
N ASN A 439 14.49 3.08 -15.22
CA ASN A 439 14.96 4.46 -15.24
C ASN A 439 15.67 4.76 -16.55
N VAL A 440 15.23 5.79 -17.25
CA VAL A 440 15.78 6.20 -18.55
C VAL A 440 16.70 7.42 -18.45
N SER A 441 16.69 8.09 -17.29
CA SER A 441 17.59 9.17 -16.94
C SER A 441 17.87 9.22 -15.43
N PRO A 442 18.89 9.97 -14.94
CA PRO A 442 19.23 10.06 -13.52
C PRO A 442 18.10 10.58 -12.61
N GLU A 443 17.14 11.31 -13.16
CA GLU A 443 15.97 11.83 -12.45
C GLU A 443 14.92 10.76 -12.20
N GLY A 444 15.02 9.61 -12.85
CA GLY A 444 14.07 8.49 -12.77
C GLY A 444 13.97 7.86 -11.39
N GLY A 445 12.92 7.07 -11.20
CA GLY A 445 12.64 6.32 -9.98
C GLY A 445 12.00 7.12 -8.85
N ARG A 446 11.66 8.39 -9.06
CA ARG A 446 10.97 9.24 -8.06
C ARG A 446 9.45 9.14 -8.23
N ALA A 447 8.74 9.05 -7.10
CA ALA A 447 7.29 9.19 -7.09
C ALA A 447 6.89 10.64 -7.41
N VAL A 448 5.84 10.80 -8.21
CA VAL A 448 5.19 12.07 -8.54
C VAL A 448 3.86 12.11 -7.80
N GLN A 449 3.60 13.21 -7.09
CA GLN A 449 2.37 13.38 -6.33
C GLN A 449 1.18 13.72 -7.23
N ASN A 450 -0.02 13.36 -6.80
CA ASN A 450 -1.25 13.71 -7.50
C ASN A 450 -1.56 15.21 -7.37
N VAL A 451 -1.32 15.95 -8.43
CA VAL A 451 -1.61 17.40 -8.49
C VAL A 451 -2.87 17.69 -9.28
N ALA A 452 -3.59 18.74 -8.87
CA ALA A 452 -4.71 19.27 -9.61
C ALA A 452 -4.25 20.16 -10.77
N PHE A 453 -5.04 20.19 -11.82
CA PHE A 453 -4.86 21.03 -13.01
C PHE A 453 -5.92 22.12 -13.08
N ASP A 454 -5.59 23.22 -13.76
CA ASP A 454 -6.58 24.26 -14.12
C ASP A 454 -7.46 23.78 -15.28
N ALA A 455 -6.92 22.99 -16.20
CA ALA A 455 -7.62 22.27 -17.26
C ALA A 455 -6.75 21.13 -17.80
N ALA A 456 -7.37 20.07 -18.32
CA ALA A 456 -6.70 18.99 -19.00
C ALA A 456 -7.59 18.32 -20.07
N PRO A 457 -7.00 17.53 -20.98
CA PRO A 457 -7.74 16.73 -21.95
C PRO A 457 -8.71 15.76 -21.26
N GLY A 458 -9.84 15.45 -21.87
CA GLY A 458 -10.81 14.49 -21.33
C GLY A 458 -11.57 14.97 -20.09
N GLY A 459 -11.25 16.16 -19.57
CA GLY A 459 -11.86 16.67 -18.34
C GLY A 459 -11.16 16.17 -17.06
N ALA A 460 -9.98 15.53 -17.17
CA ALA A 460 -9.18 15.13 -16.02
C ALA A 460 -8.91 16.34 -15.11
N ALA A 461 -9.24 16.22 -13.82
CA ALA A 461 -9.02 17.27 -12.85
C ALA A 461 -7.66 17.16 -12.16
N THR A 462 -7.10 15.95 -12.13
CA THR A 462 -5.87 15.62 -11.44
C THR A 462 -4.95 14.70 -12.26
N LEU A 463 -3.71 14.55 -11.82
CA LEU A 463 -2.75 13.63 -12.46
C LEU A 463 -3.21 12.17 -12.35
N VAL A 464 -3.87 11.79 -11.26
CA VAL A 464 -4.44 10.45 -11.08
C VAL A 464 -5.55 10.18 -12.12
N ASP A 465 -6.42 11.16 -12.38
CA ASP A 465 -7.47 11.03 -13.40
C ASP A 465 -6.86 10.84 -14.79
N LEU A 466 -5.82 11.61 -15.11
CA LEU A 466 -5.12 11.52 -16.39
C LEU A 466 -4.47 10.16 -16.61
N VAL A 467 -3.86 9.60 -15.53
CA VAL A 467 -3.26 8.25 -15.57
C VAL A 467 -4.34 7.18 -15.69
N ALA A 468 -5.46 7.33 -14.98
CA ALA A 468 -6.60 6.40 -15.10
C ALA A 468 -7.18 6.39 -16.52
N GLU A 469 -7.30 7.55 -17.18
CA GLU A 469 -7.70 7.65 -18.58
C GLU A 469 -6.67 7.07 -19.56
N ALA A 470 -5.40 7.02 -19.19
CA ALA A 470 -4.33 6.44 -19.99
C ALA A 470 -4.24 4.91 -19.86
N ASP A 471 -5.04 4.34 -18.95
CA ASP A 471 -5.10 2.94 -18.63
C ASP A 471 -3.73 2.41 -18.16
N HIS A 472 -3.01 1.64 -18.98
CA HIS A 472 -1.67 1.12 -18.69
C HIS A 472 -0.55 1.78 -19.50
N ALA A 473 -0.88 2.80 -20.31
CA ALA A 473 0.10 3.49 -21.13
C ALA A 473 1.03 4.38 -20.28
N VAL A 474 2.28 4.48 -20.69
CA VAL A 474 3.22 5.48 -20.19
C VAL A 474 2.78 6.86 -20.68
N LEU A 475 2.76 7.86 -19.79
CA LEU A 475 2.50 9.24 -20.19
C LEU A 475 3.80 9.90 -20.66
N CYS A 476 3.80 10.40 -21.89
CA CYS A 476 4.82 11.29 -22.40
C CYS A 476 4.35 12.74 -22.24
N LEU A 477 4.83 13.38 -21.19
CA LEU A 477 4.48 14.75 -20.82
C LEU A 477 5.50 15.71 -21.42
N VAL A 478 5.09 16.53 -22.38
CA VAL A 478 5.97 17.41 -23.12
C VAL A 478 5.66 18.89 -22.90
N ASP A 479 6.68 19.73 -22.99
CA ASP A 479 6.50 21.18 -22.98
C ASP A 479 5.63 21.64 -24.17
N ALA A 480 4.64 22.49 -23.93
CA ALA A 480 3.71 22.93 -25.00
C ALA A 480 4.37 23.80 -26.08
N THR A 481 5.61 24.24 -25.87
CA THR A 481 6.36 25.03 -26.87
C THR A 481 6.98 24.21 -28.00
N ILE A 482 6.90 22.86 -27.93
CA ILE A 482 7.42 22.00 -28.99
C ILE A 482 6.77 22.30 -30.34
N ALA A 483 7.54 22.16 -31.42
CA ALA A 483 7.03 22.34 -32.79
C ALA A 483 5.97 21.29 -33.13
N ASP A 484 5.01 21.65 -33.96
CA ASP A 484 3.89 20.77 -34.31
C ASP A 484 4.35 19.51 -35.11
N GLU A 485 5.40 19.61 -35.89
CA GLU A 485 6.02 18.48 -36.56
C GLU A 485 6.53 17.41 -35.56
N ARG A 486 7.16 17.85 -34.45
CA ARG A 486 7.59 16.98 -33.36
C ARG A 486 6.38 16.34 -32.65
N TRP A 487 5.34 17.12 -32.41
CA TRP A 487 4.13 16.61 -31.81
C TRP A 487 3.48 15.53 -32.66
N GLN A 488 3.33 15.76 -33.98
CA GLN A 488 2.80 14.75 -34.90
C GLN A 488 3.63 13.47 -34.92
N SER A 489 4.95 13.61 -34.78
CA SER A 489 5.85 12.47 -34.70
C SER A 489 5.59 11.65 -33.43
N LEU A 490 5.45 12.31 -32.26
CA LEU A 490 5.09 11.65 -31.01
C LEU A 490 3.74 10.95 -31.07
N GLN A 491 2.75 11.54 -31.75
CA GLN A 491 1.45 10.91 -31.96
C GLN A 491 1.56 9.61 -32.80
N ARG A 492 2.42 9.59 -33.82
CA ARG A 492 2.70 8.36 -34.58
C ARG A 492 3.39 7.30 -33.72
N LEU A 493 4.28 7.69 -32.83
CA LEU A 493 4.93 6.78 -31.87
C LEU A 493 3.92 6.17 -30.91
N ALA A 494 2.98 6.99 -30.40
CA ALA A 494 1.89 6.56 -29.52
C ALA A 494 0.92 5.54 -30.15
N GLN A 495 0.84 5.49 -31.49
CA GLN A 495 0.05 4.47 -32.18
C GLN A 495 0.74 3.09 -32.22
N ARG A 496 2.04 3.03 -31.97
CA ARG A 496 2.86 1.81 -32.04
C ARG A 496 3.25 1.25 -30.68
N HIS A 497 3.15 2.05 -29.63
CA HIS A 497 3.56 1.70 -28.27
C HIS A 497 2.46 2.08 -27.28
N PRO A 498 2.39 1.44 -26.10
CA PRO A 498 1.51 1.86 -25.01
C PRO A 498 1.98 3.20 -24.41
N LEU A 499 1.75 4.27 -25.17
CA LEU A 499 2.21 5.63 -24.90
C LEU A 499 1.06 6.60 -25.12
N ARG A 500 0.83 7.50 -24.18
CA ARG A 500 -0.10 8.63 -24.32
C ARG A 500 0.69 9.94 -24.22
N CYS A 501 0.63 10.77 -25.25
CA CYS A 501 1.31 12.05 -25.29
C CYS A 501 0.39 13.18 -24.82
N VAL A 502 0.87 14.04 -23.93
CA VAL A 502 0.14 15.20 -23.41
C VAL A 502 1.09 16.39 -23.28
N ARG A 503 0.64 17.58 -23.72
CA ARG A 503 1.38 18.84 -23.59
C ARG A 503 1.13 19.46 -22.21
N ILE A 504 2.11 20.18 -21.68
CA ILE A 504 1.99 20.96 -20.44
C ILE A 504 2.27 22.43 -20.75
N ALA A 505 1.33 23.30 -20.42
CA ALA A 505 1.44 24.76 -20.55
C ALA A 505 1.13 25.47 -19.23
N ARG A 506 1.73 26.66 -19.02
CA ARG A 506 1.36 27.56 -17.91
C ARG A 506 0.21 28.49 -18.30
N ASP A 507 0.22 28.94 -19.54
CA ASP A 507 -0.79 29.83 -20.10
C ASP A 507 -1.67 29.10 -21.11
N PRO A 508 -2.92 29.51 -21.31
CA PRO A 508 -3.78 28.93 -22.31
C PRO A 508 -3.16 29.01 -23.71
N VAL A 509 -3.13 27.88 -24.39
CA VAL A 509 -2.63 27.77 -25.76
C VAL A 509 -3.69 27.09 -26.64
N GLU A 510 -3.84 27.55 -27.87
CA GLU A 510 -4.74 26.94 -28.87
C GLU A 510 -4.06 25.68 -29.47
N ARG A 511 -3.94 24.64 -28.68
CA ARG A 511 -3.35 23.34 -29.06
C ARG A 511 -4.15 22.19 -28.46
N GLU A 512 -4.10 21.06 -29.10
CA GLU A 512 -4.74 19.83 -28.61
C GLU A 512 -3.94 19.16 -27.49
N ALA A 513 -4.64 18.39 -26.65
CA ALA A 513 -4.07 17.57 -25.57
C ALA A 513 -3.15 18.35 -24.62
N VAL A 514 -3.65 19.48 -24.09
CA VAL A 514 -2.88 20.38 -23.20
C VAL A 514 -3.40 20.30 -21.79
N ILE A 515 -2.49 20.07 -20.83
CA ILE A 515 -2.68 20.33 -19.40
C ILE A 515 -2.33 21.81 -19.14
N LEU A 516 -3.24 22.52 -18.50
CA LEU A 516 -2.98 23.86 -18.00
C LEU A 516 -2.51 23.77 -16.54
N ASP A 517 -1.20 23.93 -16.31
CA ASP A 517 -0.52 23.90 -15.00
C ASP A 517 0.00 25.33 -14.69
N ARG A 518 -0.92 26.27 -14.37
CA ARG A 518 -0.57 27.69 -14.11
C ARG A 518 0.39 27.84 -12.95
N ALA A 519 0.20 27.05 -11.89
CA ALA A 519 1.07 27.05 -10.73
C ALA A 519 2.44 26.41 -11.00
N GLY A 520 2.60 25.68 -12.10
CA GLY A 520 3.84 24.99 -12.47
C GLY A 520 4.17 23.81 -11.56
N ARG A 521 3.21 23.29 -10.80
CA ARG A 521 3.42 22.22 -9.81
C ARG A 521 3.85 20.91 -10.43
N LEU A 522 3.19 20.49 -11.52
CA LEU A 522 3.53 19.29 -12.24
C LEU A 522 4.89 19.42 -12.92
N ARG A 523 5.11 20.54 -13.62
CA ARG A 523 6.39 20.83 -14.29
C ARG A 523 7.57 20.79 -13.32
N GLU A 524 7.42 21.37 -12.13
CA GLU A 524 8.46 21.36 -11.10
C GLU A 524 8.75 19.95 -10.59
N GLN A 525 7.71 19.16 -10.31
CA GLN A 525 7.87 17.78 -9.87
C GLN A 525 8.56 16.91 -10.93
N LEU A 526 8.22 17.08 -12.19
CA LEU A 526 8.83 16.36 -13.31
C LEU A 526 10.24 16.84 -13.62
N GLN A 527 10.62 18.04 -13.14
CA GLN A 527 11.84 18.75 -13.57
C GLN A 527 11.89 18.92 -15.10
N LEU A 528 10.70 19.18 -15.69
CA LEU A 528 10.54 19.23 -17.13
C LEU A 528 11.20 20.49 -17.71
N PRO A 529 12.26 20.36 -18.52
CA PRO A 529 12.89 21.49 -19.18
C PRO A 529 12.00 22.04 -20.31
N VAL A 530 12.28 23.26 -20.72
CA VAL A 530 11.67 23.82 -21.94
C VAL A 530 12.09 22.98 -23.13
N GLY A 531 11.11 22.56 -23.94
CA GLY A 531 11.32 21.69 -25.09
C GLY A 531 11.72 20.26 -24.75
N GLY A 532 11.59 19.81 -23.49
CA GLY A 532 11.85 18.44 -23.04
C GLY A 532 10.61 17.59 -22.95
N ALA A 533 10.79 16.28 -22.69
CA ALA A 533 9.76 15.30 -22.43
C ALA A 533 10.04 14.53 -21.13
N ALA A 534 9.02 14.32 -20.31
CA ALA A 534 9.08 13.45 -19.15
C ALA A 534 8.25 12.20 -19.40
N LEU A 535 8.82 11.03 -19.13
CA LEU A 535 8.12 9.75 -19.20
C LEU A 535 7.64 9.37 -17.80
N LEU A 536 6.33 9.36 -17.60
CA LEU A 536 5.68 9.03 -16.34
C LEU A 536 4.98 7.67 -16.47
N ARG A 537 5.29 6.78 -15.53
CA ARG A 537 4.74 5.43 -15.47
C ARG A 537 3.29 5.44 -14.93
N PRO A 538 2.51 4.38 -15.22
CA PRO A 538 1.14 4.25 -14.71
C PRO A 538 1.00 4.23 -13.18
N ASP A 539 2.06 3.89 -12.45
CA ASP A 539 2.15 3.92 -10.98
C ASP A 539 2.60 5.27 -10.41
N LEU A 540 2.58 6.33 -11.24
CA LEU A 540 3.04 7.68 -10.88
C LEU A 540 4.51 7.74 -10.44
N TYR A 541 5.37 6.96 -11.08
CA TYR A 541 6.81 7.10 -10.96
C TYR A 541 7.41 7.69 -12.23
N LEU A 542 8.26 8.67 -12.08
CA LEU A 542 9.01 9.23 -13.19
C LEU A 542 10.01 8.18 -13.70
N ALA A 543 9.88 7.75 -14.95
CA ALA A 543 10.91 6.93 -15.57
C ALA A 543 12.16 7.77 -15.92
N GLY A 544 11.94 9.01 -16.31
CA GLY A 544 13.01 9.98 -16.56
C GLY A 544 12.58 11.14 -17.45
N VAL A 545 13.54 12.01 -17.71
CA VAL A 545 13.41 13.15 -18.63
C VAL A 545 14.32 12.87 -19.84
N VAL A 546 13.75 13.01 -21.03
CA VAL A 546 14.42 12.72 -22.29
C VAL A 546 14.27 13.89 -23.27
N PRO A 547 15.16 14.04 -24.27
CA PRO A 547 14.92 14.96 -25.37
C PRO A 547 13.60 14.63 -26.10
N VAL A 548 12.94 15.65 -26.63
CA VAL A 548 11.77 15.46 -27.52
C VAL A 548 12.29 15.01 -28.90
N ASP A 549 12.68 13.77 -28.96
CA ASP A 549 13.18 13.07 -30.16
C ASP A 549 12.63 11.66 -30.19
N ASP A 550 12.09 11.26 -31.34
CA ASP A 550 11.42 9.96 -31.48
C ASP A 550 12.34 8.78 -31.17
N THR A 551 13.59 8.86 -31.64
CA THR A 551 14.58 7.80 -31.41
C THR A 551 14.91 7.67 -29.91
N ALA A 552 15.07 8.80 -29.22
CA ALA A 552 15.34 8.80 -27.78
C ALA A 552 14.16 8.26 -26.96
N ILE A 553 12.93 8.66 -27.30
CA ILE A 553 11.72 8.19 -26.64
C ILE A 553 11.45 6.72 -26.93
N GLU A 554 11.58 6.30 -28.21
CA GLU A 554 11.40 4.89 -28.59
C GLU A 554 12.43 3.97 -27.92
N ALA A 555 13.70 4.38 -27.86
CA ALA A 555 14.74 3.66 -27.14
C ALA A 555 14.44 3.56 -25.63
N ALA A 556 13.91 4.63 -25.02
CA ALA A 556 13.48 4.63 -23.63
C ALA A 556 12.33 3.63 -23.39
N LEU A 557 11.31 3.63 -24.25
CA LEU A 557 10.18 2.70 -24.18
C LEU A 557 10.61 1.25 -24.39
N CYS A 558 11.46 0.99 -25.39
CA CYS A 558 12.00 -0.34 -25.64
C CYS A 558 12.75 -0.86 -24.39
N ARG A 559 13.59 -0.03 -23.77
CA ARG A 559 14.28 -0.38 -22.52
C ARG A 559 13.30 -0.69 -21.39
N MET A 560 12.28 0.15 -21.20
CA MET A 560 11.27 -0.06 -20.16
C MET A 560 10.51 -1.37 -20.37
N PHE A 561 10.04 -1.64 -21.59
CA PHE A 561 9.20 -2.80 -21.88
C PHE A 561 9.99 -4.12 -22.02
N SER A 562 11.30 -4.07 -22.23
CA SER A 562 12.20 -5.23 -22.15
C SER A 562 12.74 -5.51 -20.73
N GLY A 563 12.22 -4.82 -19.71
CA GLY A 563 12.72 -4.97 -18.34
C GLY A 563 14.16 -4.50 -18.14
N GLY A 564 14.63 -3.56 -18.98
CA GLY A 564 15.99 -3.02 -18.92
C GLY A 564 17.05 -3.85 -19.64
N ARG A 565 16.67 -4.90 -20.35
CA ARG A 565 17.56 -5.69 -21.21
C ARG A 565 17.57 -5.06 -22.62
N GLY A 566 18.40 -4.06 -22.81
CA GLY A 566 18.59 -3.39 -24.08
C GLY A 566 20.07 -3.17 -24.38
#